data_5e7c15268964c3b53d371352a065e49d
#
_entry.id   5e7c15268964c3b53d371352a065e49d
#
_cell.length_a   1.000
_cell.length_b   1.000
_cell.length_c   1.000
_cell.angle_alpha   90.00
_cell.angle_beta   90.00
_cell.angle_gamma   90.00
#
_symmetry.space_group_name_H-M   'P 1'
#
loop_
_entity.id
_entity.type
_entity.pdbx_description
1 polymer ?
#
loop_
_entity_poly.entity_id
_entity_poly.type
_entity_poly.pdbx_seq_one_letter_code
_entity_poly.pdbx_strand_id
1 'polypeptide(L)'
;VFKGFLIITKRNLLMVFMYLAIFLTIGILASGSDSNTSGSGFHAQALTVGVVDHDGGVLSKGLSTYLSQYHTIRQMPDDTAKLQDALFNRNVSYIVTIPKDFKVSCLHEHQALPVSKIPGSTDGYYVDQQINTYLNQARVLTDSGYSDKEAAAYILKHADSSSHVTMLKSASSEKTPGYGYMYQYLPYVLISILCYVMGLIMIAFHQPDLQKRILCSAVSIRSQNLQL
;
A
#
# COMPACT_ATOMS: atom_id res chain seq x y z
N VAL A 1 26.85 22.94 -35.00
CA VAL A 1 25.71 22.48 -34.18
C VAL A 1 26.12 22.45 -32.73
N PHE A 2 27.15 21.70 -32.31
CA PHE A 2 27.55 21.53 -30.89
C PHE A 2 27.82 22.87 -30.12
N LYS A 3 28.48 23.84 -30.75
CA LYS A 3 28.66 25.19 -30.13
C LYS A 3 27.32 25.90 -29.92
N GLY A 4 26.34 25.71 -30.80
CA GLY A 4 24.97 26.24 -30.65
C GLY A 4 24.27 25.65 -29.44
N PHE A 5 24.36 24.32 -29.25
CA PHE A 5 23.84 23.62 -28.06
C PHE A 5 24.40 24.23 -26.75
N LEU A 6 25.70 24.39 -26.67
CA LEU A 6 26.35 24.97 -25.49
C LEU A 6 25.92 26.42 -25.20
N ILE A 7 25.76 27.23 -26.24
CA ILE A 7 25.31 28.63 -26.10
C ILE A 7 23.85 28.68 -25.59
N ILE A 8 22.95 27.87 -26.14
CA ILE A 8 21.53 27.82 -25.75
C ILE A 8 21.44 27.36 -24.30
N THR A 9 22.13 26.26 -23.95
CA THR A 9 22.14 25.73 -22.57
C THR A 9 22.72 26.76 -21.58
N LYS A 10 23.82 27.43 -21.94
CA LYS A 10 24.42 28.47 -21.10
C LYS A 10 23.48 29.66 -20.88
N ARG A 11 22.72 30.06 -21.92
CA ARG A 11 21.74 31.17 -21.80
C ARG A 11 20.56 30.82 -20.91
N ASN A 12 20.19 29.52 -20.84
CA ASN A 12 19.11 29.03 -20.01
C ASN A 12 19.59 28.34 -18.74
N LEU A 13 20.84 28.54 -18.33
CA LEU A 13 21.48 27.87 -17.20
C LEU A 13 20.69 28.07 -15.89
N LEU A 14 20.13 29.26 -15.69
CA LEU A 14 19.31 29.56 -14.51
C LEU A 14 18.08 28.64 -14.41
N MET A 15 17.37 28.41 -15.53
CA MET A 15 16.21 27.50 -15.56
C MET A 15 16.62 26.04 -15.34
N VAL A 16 17.74 25.61 -15.89
CA VAL A 16 18.29 24.28 -15.67
C VAL A 16 18.66 24.08 -14.18
N PHE A 17 19.30 25.07 -13.58
CA PHE A 17 19.63 25.03 -12.15
C PHE A 17 18.38 25.02 -11.26
N MET A 18 17.38 25.83 -11.58
CA MET A 18 16.10 25.84 -10.85
C MET A 18 15.43 24.45 -10.91
N TYR A 19 15.38 23.84 -12.09
CA TYR A 19 14.83 22.52 -12.28
C TYR A 19 15.60 21.45 -11.48
N LEU A 20 16.92 21.48 -11.55
CA LEU A 20 17.79 20.59 -10.78
C LEU A 20 17.60 20.77 -9.28
N ALA A 21 17.48 22.02 -8.79
CA ALA A 21 17.26 22.30 -7.38
C ALA A 21 15.94 21.74 -6.87
N ILE A 22 14.86 21.87 -7.65
CA ILE A 22 13.54 21.30 -7.31
C ILE A 22 13.64 19.77 -7.18
N PHE A 23 14.25 19.08 -8.16
CA PHE A 23 14.40 17.63 -8.11
C PHE A 23 15.28 17.16 -6.96
N LEU A 24 16.39 17.85 -6.68
CA LEU A 24 17.23 17.53 -5.53
C LEU A 24 16.48 17.72 -4.21
N THR A 25 15.72 18.80 -4.08
CA THR A 25 14.91 19.04 -2.88
C THR A 25 13.89 17.94 -2.65
N ILE A 26 13.18 17.52 -3.71
CA ILE A 26 12.23 16.41 -3.64
C ILE A 26 12.94 15.09 -3.26
N GLY A 27 14.10 14.81 -3.86
CA GLY A 27 14.88 13.61 -3.55
C GLY A 27 15.38 13.58 -2.09
N ILE A 28 15.81 14.71 -1.56
CA ILE A 28 16.25 14.83 -0.15
C ILE A 28 15.06 14.69 0.80
N LEU A 29 13.93 15.33 0.51
CA LEU A 29 12.72 15.21 1.31
C LEU A 29 12.17 13.77 1.31
N ALA A 30 12.14 13.10 0.15
CA ALA A 30 11.73 11.71 0.04
C ALA A 30 12.68 10.77 0.82
N SER A 31 13.98 10.99 0.72
CA SER A 31 14.99 10.24 1.49
C SER A 31 14.86 10.45 3.01
N GLY A 32 14.45 11.62 3.45
CA GLY A 32 14.22 11.93 4.87
C GLY A 32 12.92 11.36 5.43
N SER A 33 11.88 11.23 4.60
CA SER A 33 10.57 10.76 5.03
C SER A 33 10.56 9.26 5.36
N ASP A 34 11.38 8.45 4.69
CA ASP A 34 11.45 7.01 4.91
C ASP A 34 12.25 6.58 6.15
N SER A 35 13.02 7.50 6.75
CA SER A 35 13.73 7.20 7.99
C SER A 35 12.80 6.91 9.18
N ASN A 36 11.56 7.36 9.11
CA ASN A 36 10.54 7.09 10.14
C ASN A 36 9.69 5.83 9.87
N THR A 37 9.71 5.28 8.65
CA THR A 37 8.90 4.11 8.28
C THR A 37 9.68 2.78 8.41
N SER A 38 11.00 2.83 8.47
CA SER A 38 11.87 1.63 8.52
C SER A 38 11.98 0.97 9.90
N GLY A 39 11.13 1.32 10.82
CA GLY A 39 11.06 0.69 12.17
C GLY A 39 9.65 0.34 12.62
N SER A 40 8.64 0.73 11.86
CA SER A 40 7.28 0.34 12.17
C SER A 40 7.09 -1.10 11.72
N GLY A 41 7.23 -2.06 12.64
CA GLY A 41 6.57 -3.34 12.49
C GLY A 41 5.13 -3.06 12.02
N PHE A 42 4.53 -4.00 11.32
CA PHE A 42 3.13 -3.93 10.93
C PHE A 42 2.28 -3.43 12.12
N HIS A 43 1.77 -2.23 12.03
CA HIS A 43 0.80 -1.70 13.00
C HIS A 43 -0.57 -2.02 12.43
N ALA A 44 -1.23 -2.98 13.06
CA ALA A 44 -2.61 -3.29 12.75
C ALA A 44 -3.47 -2.03 12.97
N GLN A 45 -4.02 -1.49 11.89
CA GLN A 45 -5.02 -0.43 12.02
C GLN A 45 -6.36 -1.02 12.45
N ALA A 46 -7.01 -0.35 13.40
CA ALA A 46 -8.39 -0.70 13.76
C ALA A 46 -9.30 -0.44 12.57
N LEU A 47 -9.99 -1.48 12.12
CA LEU A 47 -10.95 -1.42 11.02
C LEU A 47 -12.38 -1.34 11.55
N THR A 48 -13.30 -0.87 10.72
CA THR A 48 -14.72 -1.06 10.98
C THR A 48 -15.17 -2.37 10.35
N VAL A 49 -15.52 -3.35 11.19
CA VAL A 49 -15.95 -4.68 10.80
C VAL A 49 -17.46 -4.83 11.02
N GLY A 50 -18.19 -5.12 9.93
CA GLY A 50 -19.60 -5.47 9.98
C GLY A 50 -19.77 -6.93 10.42
N VAL A 51 -20.66 -7.20 11.34
CA VAL A 51 -20.99 -8.55 11.79
C VAL A 51 -22.47 -8.80 11.54
N VAL A 52 -22.76 -9.88 10.82
CA VAL A 52 -24.11 -10.44 10.64
C VAL A 52 -24.14 -11.77 11.37
N ASP A 53 -24.80 -11.84 12.51
CA ASP A 53 -24.83 -13.04 13.36
C ASP A 53 -26.20 -13.73 13.26
N HIS A 54 -26.24 -14.95 12.69
CA HIS A 54 -27.42 -15.78 12.59
C HIS A 54 -27.49 -16.85 13.68
N ASP A 55 -26.40 -17.11 14.40
CA ASP A 55 -26.31 -18.14 15.43
C ASP A 55 -26.75 -17.63 16.81
N GLY A 56 -26.27 -16.43 17.17
CA GLY A 56 -26.52 -15.82 18.48
C GLY A 56 -25.96 -16.62 19.67
N GLY A 57 -25.14 -17.64 19.40
CA GLY A 57 -24.56 -18.54 20.38
C GLY A 57 -23.47 -17.90 21.25
N VAL A 58 -22.93 -18.68 22.17
CA VAL A 58 -21.87 -18.18 23.08
C VAL A 58 -20.55 -17.97 22.30
N LEU A 59 -20.24 -18.90 21.40
CA LEU A 59 -19.02 -18.82 20.59
C LEU A 59 -19.08 -17.74 19.52
N SER A 60 -20.27 -17.51 18.89
CA SER A 60 -20.44 -16.44 17.91
C SER A 60 -20.32 -15.05 18.56
N LYS A 61 -20.93 -14.87 19.72
CA LYS A 61 -20.73 -13.67 20.55
C LYS A 61 -19.31 -13.51 21.02
N GLY A 62 -18.65 -14.62 21.38
CA GLY A 62 -17.22 -14.65 21.71
C GLY A 62 -16.35 -14.15 20.58
N LEU A 63 -16.62 -14.57 19.32
CA LEU A 63 -15.91 -14.08 18.14
C LEU A 63 -16.10 -12.56 17.95
N SER A 64 -17.35 -12.08 18.06
CA SER A 64 -17.64 -10.66 17.96
C SER A 64 -16.92 -9.84 19.04
N THR A 65 -16.88 -10.33 20.27
CA THR A 65 -16.16 -9.71 21.38
C THR A 65 -14.65 -9.75 21.17
N TYR A 66 -14.12 -10.87 20.68
CA TYR A 66 -12.70 -11.00 20.34
C TYR A 66 -12.28 -9.98 19.28
N LEU A 67 -13.04 -9.86 18.21
CA LEU A 67 -12.78 -8.86 17.16
C LEU A 67 -12.91 -7.42 17.67
N SER A 68 -13.80 -7.17 18.64
CA SER A 68 -13.99 -5.83 19.21
C SER A 68 -12.79 -5.32 20.02
N GLN A 69 -11.87 -6.20 20.42
CA GLN A 69 -10.63 -5.79 21.07
C GLN A 69 -9.66 -5.10 20.12
N TYR A 70 -9.74 -5.43 18.83
CA TYR A 70 -8.82 -4.92 17.80
C TYR A 70 -9.50 -4.00 16.79
N HIS A 71 -10.81 -4.10 16.63
CA HIS A 71 -11.59 -3.44 15.59
C HIS A 71 -12.87 -2.82 16.13
N THR A 72 -13.42 -1.88 15.39
CA THR A 72 -14.74 -1.31 15.68
C THR A 72 -15.82 -2.21 15.09
N ILE A 73 -16.59 -2.87 15.93
CA ILE A 73 -17.65 -3.79 15.48
C ILE A 73 -18.95 -3.03 15.24
N ARG A 74 -19.58 -3.29 14.09
CA ARG A 74 -20.89 -2.79 13.72
C ARG A 74 -21.84 -3.95 13.42
N GLN A 75 -22.87 -4.14 14.23
CA GLN A 75 -23.91 -5.10 13.93
C GLN A 75 -24.71 -4.64 12.70
N MET A 76 -24.88 -5.55 11.75
CA MET A 76 -25.57 -5.25 10.49
C MET A 76 -26.73 -6.21 10.26
N PRO A 77 -27.82 -5.71 9.65
CA PRO A 77 -28.91 -6.58 9.23
C PRO A 77 -28.48 -7.46 8.06
N ASP A 78 -29.10 -8.63 7.95
CA ASP A 78 -28.91 -9.54 6.81
C ASP A 78 -29.69 -9.03 5.58
N ASP A 79 -29.16 -7.98 4.97
CA ASP A 79 -29.68 -7.35 3.77
C ASP A 79 -28.52 -7.12 2.80
N THR A 80 -28.47 -7.92 1.76
CA THR A 80 -27.38 -7.90 0.79
C THR A 80 -27.15 -6.51 0.19
N ALA A 81 -28.21 -5.74 -0.08
CA ALA A 81 -28.09 -4.40 -0.64
C ALA A 81 -27.42 -3.45 0.36
N LYS A 82 -27.83 -3.49 1.63
CA LYS A 82 -27.23 -2.66 2.68
C LYS A 82 -25.79 -3.05 2.99
N LEU A 83 -25.47 -4.34 2.92
CA LEU A 83 -24.11 -4.83 3.12
C LEU A 83 -23.18 -4.36 1.98
N GLN A 84 -23.65 -4.45 0.73
CA GLN A 84 -22.93 -3.96 -0.43
C GLN A 84 -22.72 -2.44 -0.38
N ASP A 85 -23.77 -1.69 -0.06
CA ASP A 85 -23.70 -0.23 0.09
C ASP A 85 -22.71 0.19 1.18
N ALA A 86 -22.69 -0.53 2.31
CA ALA A 86 -21.78 -0.24 3.40
C ALA A 86 -20.31 -0.48 3.03
N LEU A 87 -20.02 -1.54 2.26
CA LEU A 87 -18.68 -1.80 1.72
C LEU A 87 -18.30 -0.79 0.64
N PHE A 88 -19.21 -0.49 -0.28
CA PHE A 88 -18.98 0.44 -1.38
C PHE A 88 -18.68 1.85 -0.86
N ASN A 89 -19.48 2.32 0.10
CA ASN A 89 -19.30 3.63 0.72
C ASN A 89 -18.18 3.64 1.78
N ARG A 90 -17.44 2.53 1.96
CA ARG A 90 -16.37 2.37 2.97
C ARG A 90 -16.81 2.67 4.41
N ASN A 91 -18.10 2.52 4.71
CA ASN A 91 -18.63 2.61 6.06
C ASN A 91 -18.17 1.41 6.91
N VAL A 92 -17.94 0.27 6.26
CA VAL A 92 -17.28 -0.91 6.81
C VAL A 92 -16.21 -1.37 5.80
N SER A 93 -15.09 -1.87 6.30
CA SER A 93 -14.00 -2.37 5.46
C SER A 93 -14.05 -3.89 5.26
N TYR A 94 -14.76 -4.56 6.14
CA TYR A 94 -14.85 -6.01 6.20
C TYR A 94 -16.21 -6.41 6.79
N ILE A 95 -16.84 -7.46 6.24
CA ILE A 95 -18.08 -8.02 6.76
C ILE A 95 -17.87 -9.51 6.97
N VAL A 96 -18.22 -9.98 8.16
CA VAL A 96 -18.26 -11.40 8.51
C VAL A 96 -19.71 -11.81 8.73
N THR A 97 -20.13 -12.91 8.08
CA THR A 97 -21.44 -13.51 8.28
C THR A 97 -21.28 -14.80 9.06
N ILE A 98 -21.84 -14.86 10.24
CA ILE A 98 -21.81 -16.03 11.11
C ILE A 98 -23.04 -16.88 10.76
N PRO A 99 -22.88 -18.11 10.25
CA PRO A 99 -24.00 -18.96 9.85
C PRO A 99 -24.76 -19.49 11.07
N LYS A 100 -25.98 -19.95 10.86
CA LYS A 100 -26.69 -20.78 11.82
C LYS A 100 -25.87 -22.05 12.06
N ASP A 101 -25.94 -22.57 13.28
CA ASP A 101 -25.11 -23.73 13.68
C ASP A 101 -23.59 -23.51 13.55
N PHE A 102 -23.14 -22.32 13.93
CA PHE A 102 -21.75 -21.90 13.85
C PHE A 102 -20.77 -22.95 14.40
N LYS A 103 -21.11 -23.58 15.53
CA LYS A 103 -20.27 -24.61 16.16
C LYS A 103 -20.10 -25.83 15.23
N VAL A 104 -21.15 -26.32 14.63
CA VAL A 104 -21.10 -27.51 13.78
C VAL A 104 -20.38 -27.17 12.47
N SER A 105 -20.83 -26.14 11.79
CA SER A 105 -20.31 -25.77 10.48
C SER A 105 -18.82 -25.34 10.53
N CYS A 106 -18.45 -24.45 11.44
CA CYS A 106 -17.11 -23.87 11.43
C CYS A 106 -16.11 -24.61 12.32
N LEU A 107 -16.55 -25.26 13.40
CA LEU A 107 -15.64 -25.96 14.30
C LEU A 107 -15.49 -27.44 13.93
N HIS A 108 -16.57 -28.17 13.69
CA HIS A 108 -16.52 -29.61 13.39
C HIS A 108 -16.30 -29.88 11.89
N GLU A 109 -17.04 -29.20 11.01
CA GLU A 109 -16.93 -29.42 9.56
C GLU A 109 -15.84 -28.59 8.89
N HIS A 110 -15.15 -27.74 9.64
CA HIS A 110 -14.06 -26.89 9.14
C HIS A 110 -14.46 -25.95 7.99
N GLN A 111 -15.73 -25.60 7.88
CA GLN A 111 -16.16 -24.65 6.88
C GLN A 111 -15.59 -23.26 7.16
N ALA A 112 -15.16 -22.60 6.11
CA ALA A 112 -14.72 -21.20 6.21
C ALA A 112 -15.93 -20.29 6.44
N LEU A 113 -15.78 -19.29 7.31
CA LEU A 113 -16.79 -18.25 7.48
C LEU A 113 -16.98 -17.47 6.19
N PRO A 114 -18.23 -17.25 5.74
CA PRO A 114 -18.52 -16.35 4.64
C PRO A 114 -18.10 -14.92 5.01
N VAL A 115 -17.22 -14.34 4.20
CA VAL A 115 -16.72 -12.99 4.41
C VAL A 115 -16.84 -12.17 3.14
N SER A 116 -17.09 -10.88 3.30
CA SER A 116 -17.04 -9.90 2.21
C SER A 116 -16.05 -8.80 2.57
N LYS A 117 -15.09 -8.57 1.70
CA LYS A 117 -14.02 -7.60 1.93
C LYS A 117 -13.68 -6.85 0.64
N ILE A 118 -13.05 -5.69 0.78
CA ILE A 118 -12.58 -4.91 -0.36
C ILE A 118 -11.43 -5.67 -1.03
N PRO A 119 -11.52 -5.95 -2.34
CA PRO A 119 -10.45 -6.66 -3.06
C PRO A 119 -9.11 -5.94 -2.94
N GLY A 120 -8.04 -6.70 -2.66
CA GLY A 120 -6.68 -6.16 -2.55
C GLY A 120 -6.37 -5.41 -1.24
N SER A 121 -7.29 -5.39 -0.27
CA SER A 121 -7.05 -4.80 1.05
C SER A 121 -6.14 -5.71 1.89
N THR A 122 -4.95 -5.22 2.22
CA THR A 122 -4.03 -5.90 3.16
C THR A 122 -4.65 -6.05 4.55
N ASP A 123 -5.43 -5.06 4.96
CA ASP A 123 -6.09 -5.05 6.26
C ASP A 123 -7.16 -6.12 6.38
N GLY A 124 -7.86 -6.44 5.28
CA GLY A 124 -8.82 -7.53 5.22
C GLY A 124 -8.20 -8.91 5.49
N TYR A 125 -6.97 -9.13 5.03
CA TYR A 125 -6.24 -10.38 5.33
C TYR A 125 -5.86 -10.50 6.80
N TYR A 126 -5.60 -9.39 7.47
CA TYR A 126 -5.33 -9.39 8.90
C TYR A 126 -6.56 -9.83 9.72
N VAL A 127 -7.74 -9.35 9.35
CA VAL A 127 -9.01 -9.80 9.98
C VAL A 127 -9.26 -11.29 9.71
N ASP A 128 -9.02 -11.77 8.47
CA ASP A 128 -9.11 -13.20 8.15
C ASP A 128 -8.22 -14.04 9.09
N GLN A 129 -6.99 -13.59 9.33
CA GLN A 129 -6.06 -14.31 10.20
C GLN A 129 -6.52 -14.31 11.66
N GLN A 130 -7.07 -13.21 12.15
CA GLN A 130 -7.65 -13.16 13.49
C GLN A 130 -8.86 -14.09 13.64
N ILE A 131 -9.76 -14.10 12.67
CA ILE A 131 -10.90 -15.04 12.65
C ILE A 131 -10.41 -16.49 12.66
N ASN A 132 -9.44 -16.82 11.81
CA ASN A 132 -8.87 -18.17 11.76
C ASN A 132 -8.18 -18.55 13.09
N THR A 133 -7.52 -17.60 13.73
CA THR A 133 -6.91 -17.81 15.05
C THR A 133 -7.96 -18.13 16.09
N TYR A 134 -9.05 -17.35 16.14
CA TYR A 134 -10.15 -17.60 17.04
C TYR A 134 -10.79 -18.98 16.80
N LEU A 135 -11.08 -19.32 15.54
CA LEU A 135 -11.68 -20.61 15.17
C LEU A 135 -10.79 -21.79 15.57
N ASN A 136 -9.48 -21.69 15.30
CA ASN A 136 -8.54 -22.75 15.65
C ASN A 136 -8.42 -22.92 17.18
N GLN A 137 -8.37 -21.84 17.93
CA GLN A 137 -8.36 -21.89 19.39
C GLN A 137 -9.66 -22.48 19.95
N ALA A 138 -10.82 -22.07 19.38
CA ALA A 138 -12.10 -22.59 19.79
C ALA A 138 -12.21 -24.10 19.53
N ARG A 139 -11.72 -24.58 18.38
CA ARG A 139 -11.67 -26.01 18.05
C ARG A 139 -10.85 -26.79 19.06
N VAL A 140 -9.60 -26.37 19.29
CA VAL A 140 -8.70 -27.05 20.23
C VAL A 140 -9.30 -27.13 21.63
N LEU A 141 -9.93 -26.07 22.09
CA LEU A 141 -10.55 -26.05 23.43
C LEU A 141 -11.80 -26.92 23.49
N THR A 142 -12.68 -26.87 22.49
CA THR A 142 -13.89 -27.72 22.45
C THR A 142 -13.53 -29.20 22.31
N ASP A 143 -12.54 -29.56 21.50
CA ASP A 143 -12.06 -30.93 21.33
C ASP A 143 -11.37 -31.44 22.60
N SER A 144 -10.79 -30.54 23.40
CA SER A 144 -10.21 -30.85 24.71
C SER A 144 -11.26 -30.97 25.83
N GLY A 145 -12.56 -30.83 25.51
CA GLY A 145 -13.66 -31.04 26.46
C GLY A 145 -14.09 -29.80 27.24
N TYR A 146 -13.60 -28.61 26.88
CA TYR A 146 -14.08 -27.36 27.49
C TYR A 146 -15.50 -27.04 27.03
N SER A 147 -16.31 -26.48 27.92
CA SER A 147 -17.62 -25.96 27.54
C SER A 147 -17.46 -24.71 26.67
N ASP A 148 -18.48 -24.42 25.85
CA ASP A 148 -18.46 -23.26 24.93
C ASP A 148 -18.22 -21.93 25.67
N LYS A 149 -18.72 -21.80 26.91
CA LYS A 149 -18.50 -20.62 27.75
C LYS A 149 -17.04 -20.51 28.25
N GLU A 150 -16.48 -21.62 28.68
CA GLU A 150 -15.09 -21.65 29.14
C GLU A 150 -14.12 -21.43 28.01
N ALA A 151 -14.39 -22.03 26.84
CA ALA A 151 -13.58 -21.82 25.64
C ALA A 151 -13.58 -20.35 25.20
N ALA A 152 -14.76 -19.72 25.09
CA ALA A 152 -14.86 -18.31 24.75
C ALA A 152 -14.15 -17.41 25.80
N ALA A 153 -14.33 -17.65 27.07
CA ALA A 153 -13.71 -16.89 28.15
C ALA A 153 -12.17 -17.05 28.14
N TYR A 154 -11.69 -18.27 27.89
CA TYR A 154 -10.25 -18.54 27.80
C TYR A 154 -9.61 -17.79 26.62
N ILE A 155 -10.23 -17.82 25.45
CA ILE A 155 -9.74 -17.11 24.26
C ILE A 155 -9.68 -15.60 24.51
N LEU A 156 -10.74 -15.03 25.06
CA LEU A 156 -10.81 -13.60 25.35
C LEU A 156 -9.76 -13.15 26.35
N LYS A 157 -9.50 -13.98 27.38
CA LYS A 157 -8.49 -13.69 28.40
C LYS A 157 -7.07 -13.72 27.83
N HIS A 158 -6.79 -14.57 26.87
CA HIS A 158 -5.46 -14.77 26.30
C HIS A 158 -5.29 -14.13 24.92
N ALA A 159 -6.28 -13.37 24.46
CA ALA A 159 -6.23 -12.64 23.19
C ALA A 159 -5.03 -11.68 23.10
N ASP A 160 -4.66 -11.10 24.23
CA ASP A 160 -3.56 -10.13 24.35
C ASP A 160 -2.20 -10.77 24.61
N SER A 161 -2.10 -12.11 24.64
CA SER A 161 -0.81 -12.78 24.74
C SER A 161 -0.03 -12.62 23.42
N SER A 162 0.50 -11.41 23.21
CA SER A 162 1.39 -11.13 22.09
C SER A 162 2.64 -12.00 22.25
N SER A 163 2.80 -12.98 21.38
CA SER A 163 4.10 -13.62 21.22
C SER A 163 5.08 -12.55 20.75
N HIS A 164 6.13 -12.30 21.53
CA HIS A 164 7.19 -11.38 21.15
C HIS A 164 7.94 -11.99 19.96
N VAL A 165 7.51 -11.66 18.75
CA VAL A 165 8.19 -12.09 17.54
C VAL A 165 9.43 -11.22 17.34
N THR A 166 10.58 -11.77 17.70
CA THR A 166 11.85 -11.14 17.34
C THR A 166 12.17 -11.56 15.91
N MET A 167 12.04 -10.62 14.98
CA MET A 167 12.54 -10.87 13.61
C MET A 167 14.07 -11.06 13.70
N LEU A 168 14.54 -12.23 13.32
CA LEU A 168 15.96 -12.44 13.09
C LEU A 168 16.38 -11.49 11.99
N LYS A 169 17.11 -10.45 12.33
CA LYS A 169 17.73 -9.58 11.34
C LYS A 169 18.73 -10.43 10.57
N SER A 170 18.41 -10.78 9.31
CA SER A 170 19.40 -11.29 8.41
C SER A 170 20.53 -10.28 8.31
N ALA A 171 21.78 -10.75 8.31
CA ALA A 171 22.95 -9.88 8.14
C ALA A 171 22.89 -9.03 6.85
N SER A 172 22.03 -9.41 5.89
CA SER A 172 21.72 -8.67 4.68
C SER A 172 20.55 -7.69 4.81
N SER A 173 19.87 -7.64 5.96
CA SER A 173 18.82 -6.66 6.26
C SER A 173 19.42 -5.40 6.89
N GLU A 174 20.57 -4.95 6.38
CA GLU A 174 20.97 -3.58 6.62
C GLU A 174 19.86 -2.66 6.08
N LYS A 175 19.36 -1.79 6.95
CA LYS A 175 18.47 -0.71 6.54
C LYS A 175 19.10 -0.10 5.30
N THR A 176 18.37 -0.09 4.18
CA THR A 176 18.84 0.61 2.98
C THR A 176 19.17 2.01 3.45
N PRO A 177 20.46 2.39 3.50
CA PRO A 177 20.79 3.71 4.02
C PRO A 177 20.08 4.75 3.17
N GLY A 178 19.70 5.91 3.72
CA GLY A 178 18.92 6.93 3.00
C GLY A 178 19.53 7.31 1.65
N TYR A 179 20.84 7.13 1.46
CA TYR A 179 21.51 7.28 0.17
C TYR A 179 21.09 6.21 -0.87
N GLY A 180 20.58 5.06 -0.47
CA GLY A 180 20.06 4.04 -1.40
C GLY A 180 18.91 4.58 -2.24
N TYR A 181 18.01 5.35 -1.64
CA TYR A 181 16.94 6.05 -2.34
C TYR A 181 17.48 7.10 -3.32
N MET A 182 18.53 7.83 -2.92
CA MET A 182 19.20 8.78 -3.80
C MET A 182 19.76 8.10 -5.04
N TYR A 183 20.41 6.93 -4.91
CA TYR A 183 20.92 6.18 -6.06
C TYR A 183 19.82 5.64 -6.95
N GLN A 184 18.71 5.21 -6.38
CA GLN A 184 17.56 4.71 -7.14
C GLN A 184 16.86 5.85 -7.91
N TYR A 185 16.85 7.06 -7.35
CA TYR A 185 16.21 8.23 -7.93
C TYR A 185 17.10 8.98 -8.94
N LEU A 186 18.43 8.87 -8.80
CA LEU A 186 19.41 9.58 -9.61
C LEU A 186 19.24 9.37 -11.13
N PRO A 187 19.06 8.15 -11.67
CA PRO A 187 18.86 7.94 -13.09
C PRO A 187 17.63 8.68 -13.63
N TYR A 188 16.56 8.72 -12.84
CA TYR A 188 15.33 9.42 -13.20
C TYR A 188 15.56 10.94 -13.32
N VAL A 189 16.30 11.53 -12.39
CA VAL A 189 16.67 12.95 -12.42
C VAL A 189 17.54 13.25 -13.63
N LEU A 190 18.53 12.42 -13.92
CA LEU A 190 19.40 12.60 -15.08
C LEU A 190 18.64 12.57 -16.40
N ILE A 191 17.77 11.59 -16.59
CA ILE A 191 16.92 11.48 -17.79
C ILE A 191 16.01 12.70 -17.91
N SER A 192 15.40 13.14 -16.82
CA SER A 192 14.51 14.30 -16.81
C SER A 192 15.21 15.58 -17.20
N ILE A 193 16.43 15.83 -16.67
CA ILE A 193 17.25 16.99 -17.04
C ILE A 193 17.65 16.92 -18.50
N LEU A 194 18.05 15.74 -18.98
CA LEU A 194 18.44 15.55 -20.38
C LEU A 194 17.26 15.84 -21.32
N CYS A 195 16.07 15.31 -21.02
CA CYS A 195 14.84 15.58 -21.78
C CYS A 195 14.49 17.08 -21.77
N TYR A 196 14.64 17.75 -20.62
CA TYR A 196 14.37 19.18 -20.50
C TYR A 196 15.33 20.02 -21.34
N VAL A 197 16.64 19.74 -21.25
CA VAL A 197 17.65 20.44 -22.06
C VAL A 197 17.43 20.20 -23.55
N MET A 198 17.15 18.96 -23.95
CA MET A 198 16.85 18.63 -25.34
C MET A 198 15.59 19.38 -25.83
N GLY A 199 14.54 19.45 -25.01
CA GLY A 199 13.33 20.21 -25.31
C GLY A 199 13.62 21.69 -25.58
N LEU A 200 14.42 22.35 -24.73
CA LEU A 200 14.84 23.74 -24.91
C LEU A 200 15.59 23.94 -26.22
N ILE A 201 16.48 23.02 -26.55
CA ILE A 201 17.27 23.07 -27.78
C ILE A 201 16.36 22.90 -28.99
N MET A 202 15.46 21.91 -28.98
CA MET A 202 14.52 21.69 -30.04
C MET A 202 13.61 22.90 -30.29
N ILE A 203 13.11 23.54 -29.24
CA ILE A 203 12.33 24.78 -29.34
C ILE A 203 13.14 25.88 -30.00
N ALA A 204 14.41 26.05 -29.59
CA ALA A 204 15.28 27.07 -30.16
C ALA A 204 15.56 26.83 -31.66
N PHE A 205 15.76 25.58 -32.06
CA PHE A 205 16.01 25.23 -33.48
C PHE A 205 14.73 25.27 -34.34
N HIS A 206 13.53 25.16 -33.75
CA HIS A 206 12.25 25.25 -34.44
C HIS A 206 11.75 26.70 -34.60
N GLN A 207 12.52 27.71 -34.17
CA GLN A 207 12.12 29.10 -34.43
C GLN A 207 12.08 29.41 -35.93
N PRO A 208 11.00 30.06 -36.42
CA PRO A 208 10.78 30.29 -37.86
C PRO A 208 11.93 30.98 -38.58
N ASP A 209 12.58 31.94 -37.90
CA ASP A 209 13.69 32.70 -38.49
C ASP A 209 14.97 31.86 -38.62
N LEU A 210 15.19 30.95 -37.69
CA LEU A 210 16.29 30.01 -37.76
C LEU A 210 16.06 28.97 -38.86
N GLN A 211 14.86 28.45 -38.98
CA GLN A 211 14.49 27.50 -40.01
C GLN A 211 14.65 28.10 -41.43
N LYS A 212 14.22 29.35 -41.65
CA LYS A 212 14.44 30.03 -42.89
C LYS A 212 15.92 30.16 -43.25
N ARG A 213 16.76 30.54 -42.32
CA ARG A 213 18.23 30.62 -42.53
C ARG A 213 18.84 29.25 -42.81
N ILE A 214 18.37 28.21 -42.13
CA ILE A 214 18.82 26.84 -42.34
C ILE A 214 18.45 26.34 -43.74
N LEU A 215 17.23 26.61 -44.21
CA LEU A 215 16.76 26.25 -45.56
C LEU A 215 17.54 26.98 -46.67
N CYS A 216 18.02 28.19 -46.39
CA CYS A 216 18.86 28.94 -47.35
C CYS A 216 20.35 28.54 -47.27
N SER A 217 20.73 27.63 -46.38
CA SER A 217 22.13 27.20 -46.25
C SER A 217 22.45 26.08 -47.25
N ALA A 218 23.73 25.97 -47.62
CA ALA A 218 24.23 24.95 -48.56
C ALA A 218 24.26 23.52 -47.95
N VAL A 219 23.79 23.35 -46.70
CA VAL A 219 23.85 22.07 -45.97
C VAL A 219 22.55 21.31 -46.21
N SER A 220 22.63 20.04 -46.58
CA SER A 220 21.46 19.23 -46.83
C SER A 220 20.66 18.96 -45.54
N ILE A 221 19.33 18.94 -45.63
CA ILE A 221 18.42 18.72 -44.50
C ILE A 221 18.71 17.39 -43.81
N ARG A 222 19.13 16.34 -44.54
CA ARG A 222 19.52 15.05 -43.96
C ARG A 222 20.74 15.18 -43.04
N SER A 223 21.76 15.93 -43.45
CA SER A 223 22.96 16.17 -42.67
C SER A 223 22.66 16.98 -41.40
N GLN A 224 21.68 17.87 -41.47
CA GLN A 224 21.27 18.68 -40.31
C GLN A 224 20.51 17.84 -39.29
N ASN A 225 19.57 17.00 -39.74
CA ASN A 225 18.81 16.10 -38.83
C ASN A 225 19.68 15.03 -38.18
N LEU A 226 20.81 14.66 -38.80
CA LEU A 226 21.75 13.71 -38.25
C LEU A 226 22.70 14.34 -37.22
N GLN A 227 22.82 15.68 -37.22
CA GLN A 227 23.61 16.46 -36.28
C GLN A 227 22.80 17.09 -35.13
N LEU A 228 21.46 17.05 -35.22
CA LEU A 228 20.49 17.37 -34.16
C LEU A 228 20.17 16.14 -33.35
#